data_3ce5f89ac1048ebf634c14d8544f6362
#
_entry.id   3ce5f89ac1048ebf634c14d8544f6362
#
_cell.length_a   1.000
_cell.length_b   1.000
_cell.length_c   1.000
_cell.angle_alpha   90.00
_cell.angle_beta   90.00
_cell.angle_gamma   90.00
#
_symmetry.space_group_name_H-M   'P 1'
#
loop_
_entity.id
_entity.type
_entity.pdbx_description
1 polymer ?
#
loop_
_entity_poly.entity_id
_entity_poly.type
_entity_poly.pdbx_seq_one_letter_code
_entity_poly.pdbx_strand_id
1 'polypeptide(L)'
;MMSALIALAPAAPAQAPGFDLQAHRGGRGQATEQSLRAFARSLELGVSTLEFDIVLTRDRQPLVWHDPTIGAEKCTDIAPAFAGDPQYPYVGKLVHELTLAQIRTLDCGRRLDDFPHAEVVQGNTIATLPEVFALADSYRADAVRYNIETKVEADGPGASAEPQEFVDVILAAVRSAGKVERVEIQSFDWRTLSLVRVAEPSIPLVALYDEHALGDPLIGALAVGADAVSPDYRLVTGKPYVERAHALGLKVITWTVNDADAMREQIGYGVDGIITDYPTLLRGVLAELSLPLPPAYRRG
;
A
#
# COMPACT_ATOMS: atom_id res chain seq x y z
N MET A 1 14.39 -24.01 51.45
CA MET A 1 14.16 -23.01 50.41
C MET A 1 14.70 -23.57 49.10
N MET A 2 13.83 -24.05 48.24
CA MET A 2 14.23 -24.56 46.91
C MET A 2 14.01 -23.42 45.89
N SER A 3 15.10 -22.90 45.31
CA SER A 3 15.01 -21.96 44.19
C SER A 3 14.71 -22.71 42.91
N ALA A 4 13.57 -22.41 42.32
CA ALA A 4 13.20 -22.89 41.01
C ALA A 4 13.95 -22.06 39.94
N LEU A 5 14.86 -22.68 39.21
CA LEU A 5 15.42 -22.09 37.99
C LEU A 5 14.35 -22.15 36.89
N ILE A 6 13.86 -20.99 36.47
CA ILE A 6 13.06 -20.85 35.26
C ILE A 6 14.04 -20.87 34.08
N ALA A 7 14.05 -21.97 33.34
CA ALA A 7 14.79 -22.05 32.09
C ALA A 7 14.03 -21.23 31.03
N LEU A 8 14.64 -20.13 30.58
CA LEU A 8 14.16 -19.44 29.36
C LEU A 8 14.40 -20.35 28.16
N ALA A 9 13.32 -20.68 27.44
CA ALA A 9 13.44 -21.34 26.15
C ALA A 9 14.21 -20.45 25.18
N PRO A 10 15.11 -21.00 24.33
CA PRO A 10 15.80 -20.21 23.34
C PRO A 10 14.79 -19.61 22.36
N ALA A 11 14.92 -18.30 22.10
CA ALA A 11 14.15 -17.63 21.06
C ALA A 11 14.40 -18.35 19.73
N ALA A 12 13.32 -18.66 19.02
CA ALA A 12 13.45 -19.21 17.66
C ALA A 12 14.29 -18.25 16.81
N PRO A 13 15.19 -18.75 15.95
CA PRO A 13 15.98 -17.88 15.08
C PRO A 13 15.01 -17.06 14.23
N ALA A 14 15.22 -15.76 14.17
CA ALA A 14 14.49 -14.88 13.27
C ALA A 14 14.67 -15.44 11.85
N GLN A 15 13.57 -15.81 11.19
CA GLN A 15 13.62 -16.18 9.79
C GLN A 15 14.25 -15.02 9.02
N ALA A 16 15.18 -15.33 8.12
CA ALA A 16 15.68 -14.33 7.18
C ALA A 16 14.46 -13.68 6.48
N PRO A 17 14.44 -12.36 6.32
CA PRO A 17 13.32 -11.70 5.67
C PRO A 17 13.10 -12.33 4.31
N GLY A 18 11.93 -12.94 4.09
CA GLY A 18 11.53 -13.52 2.81
C GLY A 18 11.35 -12.41 1.78
N PHE A 19 11.26 -12.77 0.52
CA PHE A 19 10.93 -11.84 -0.57
C PHE A 19 9.60 -11.14 -0.29
N ASP A 20 9.55 -9.82 -0.48
CA ASP A 20 8.37 -9.01 -0.18
C ASP A 20 7.39 -9.03 -1.37
N LEU A 21 6.38 -9.89 -1.27
CA LEU A 21 5.26 -9.95 -2.18
C LEU A 21 4.21 -8.93 -1.75
N GLN A 22 4.10 -7.82 -2.49
CA GLN A 22 3.16 -6.76 -2.19
C GLN A 22 1.96 -6.78 -3.17
N ALA A 23 0.74 -6.82 -2.61
CA ALA A 23 -0.50 -6.80 -3.38
C ALA A 23 -0.90 -5.35 -3.67
N HIS A 24 -0.61 -4.84 -4.89
CA HIS A 24 -0.92 -3.49 -5.35
C HIS A 24 -2.42 -3.22 -5.28
N ARG A 25 -2.83 -2.24 -4.47
CA ARG A 25 -4.24 -1.91 -4.20
C ARG A 25 -5.08 -3.14 -3.83
N GLY A 26 -4.47 -4.04 -3.04
CA GLY A 26 -5.09 -5.30 -2.65
C GLY A 26 -5.09 -6.39 -3.73
N GLY A 27 -4.39 -6.21 -4.86
CA GLY A 27 -4.38 -7.13 -6.01
C GLY A 27 -5.48 -6.80 -7.02
N ARG A 28 -5.49 -5.57 -7.54
CA ARG A 28 -6.54 -5.01 -8.40
C ARG A 28 -6.76 -5.76 -9.72
N GLY A 29 -5.78 -6.52 -10.19
CA GLY A 29 -5.94 -7.40 -11.34
C GLY A 29 -6.86 -8.61 -11.07
N GLN A 30 -7.21 -8.86 -9.81
CA GLN A 30 -7.97 -10.03 -9.38
C GLN A 30 -9.32 -9.71 -8.72
N ALA A 31 -9.50 -8.50 -8.18
CA ALA A 31 -10.76 -8.01 -7.59
C ALA A 31 -10.82 -6.48 -7.65
N THR A 32 -12.02 -5.90 -7.46
CA THR A 32 -12.20 -4.44 -7.39
C THR A 32 -11.14 -3.81 -6.50
N GLU A 33 -10.35 -2.89 -7.07
CA GLU A 33 -9.19 -2.29 -6.39
C GLU A 33 -9.55 -1.68 -5.04
N GLN A 34 -8.65 -1.82 -4.07
CA GLN A 34 -8.76 -1.24 -2.72
C GLN A 34 -10.07 -1.57 -1.97
N SER A 35 -10.83 -2.54 -2.47
CA SER A 35 -12.00 -3.06 -1.75
C SER A 35 -11.56 -3.99 -0.59
N LEU A 36 -12.35 -4.03 0.46
CA LEU A 36 -12.11 -5.00 1.54
C LEU A 36 -12.09 -6.44 1.03
N ARG A 37 -12.80 -6.74 -0.08
CA ARG A 37 -12.75 -8.05 -0.73
C ARG A 37 -11.40 -8.33 -1.37
N ALA A 38 -10.79 -7.34 -2.05
CA ALA A 38 -9.45 -7.49 -2.64
C ALA A 38 -8.40 -7.79 -1.55
N PHE A 39 -8.42 -7.04 -0.45
CA PHE A 39 -7.55 -7.28 0.69
C PHE A 39 -7.79 -8.65 1.32
N ALA A 40 -9.04 -9.04 1.54
CA ALA A 40 -9.38 -10.37 2.06
C ALA A 40 -8.81 -11.48 1.18
N ARG A 41 -8.98 -11.36 -0.15
CA ARG A 41 -8.45 -12.32 -1.12
C ARG A 41 -6.91 -12.41 -1.06
N SER A 42 -6.23 -11.29 -0.91
CA SER A 42 -4.78 -11.24 -0.77
C SER A 42 -4.30 -11.88 0.55
N LEU A 43 -5.02 -11.67 1.65
CA LEU A 43 -4.77 -12.39 2.91
C LEU A 43 -4.98 -13.89 2.76
N GLU A 44 -6.07 -14.31 2.10
CA GLU A 44 -6.41 -15.72 1.83
C GLU A 44 -5.38 -16.40 0.93
N LEU A 45 -4.82 -15.67 -0.03
CA LEU A 45 -3.74 -16.13 -0.90
C LEU A 45 -2.42 -16.29 -0.13
N GLY A 46 -2.13 -15.38 0.77
CA GLY A 46 -0.85 -15.24 1.45
C GLY A 46 0.08 -14.29 0.71
N VAL A 47 0.05 -13.02 1.10
CA VAL A 47 0.98 -11.97 0.69
C VAL A 47 1.80 -11.50 1.88
N SER A 48 2.97 -10.91 1.64
CA SER A 48 3.79 -10.31 2.69
C SER A 48 3.21 -8.98 3.14
N THR A 49 2.77 -8.18 2.17
CA THR A 49 2.37 -6.79 2.37
C THR A 49 1.11 -6.47 1.57
N LEU A 50 0.15 -5.83 2.21
CA LEU A 50 -0.96 -5.15 1.55
C LEU A 50 -0.49 -3.75 1.18
N GLU A 51 -0.48 -3.44 -0.10
CA GLU A 51 -0.16 -2.12 -0.60
C GLU A 51 -1.44 -1.40 -0.98
N PHE A 52 -1.55 -0.11 -0.62
CA PHE A 52 -2.69 0.74 -0.92
C PHE A 52 -2.40 2.22 -0.71
N ASP A 53 -3.25 3.04 -1.33
CA ASP A 53 -3.16 4.48 -1.36
C ASP A 53 -4.11 5.12 -0.34
N ILE A 54 -3.72 6.26 0.22
CA ILE A 54 -4.57 7.08 1.08
C ILE A 54 -4.75 8.46 0.48
N VAL A 55 -6.01 8.89 0.38
CA VAL A 55 -6.42 10.27 0.20
C VAL A 55 -7.23 10.72 1.42
N LEU A 56 -7.29 12.01 1.71
CA LEU A 56 -8.05 12.53 2.84
C LEU A 56 -9.36 13.16 2.39
N THR A 57 -10.45 12.83 3.08
CA THR A 57 -11.74 13.50 2.93
C THR A 57 -11.73 14.88 3.56
N ARG A 58 -12.75 15.72 3.28
CA ARG A 58 -12.94 17.04 3.89
C ARG A 58 -13.02 16.97 5.42
N ASP A 59 -13.60 15.92 5.97
CA ASP A 59 -13.69 15.66 7.40
C ASP A 59 -12.53 14.80 7.93
N ARG A 60 -11.38 14.82 7.20
CA ARG A 60 -10.09 14.25 7.61
C ARG A 60 -10.15 12.74 7.87
N GLN A 61 -10.93 12.00 7.10
CA GLN A 61 -10.89 10.54 7.17
C GLN A 61 -9.88 9.98 6.19
N PRO A 62 -8.99 9.06 6.61
CA PRO A 62 -8.03 8.40 5.71
C PRO A 62 -8.73 7.37 4.83
N LEU A 63 -9.12 7.80 3.64
CA LEU A 63 -9.84 7.01 2.67
C LEU A 63 -8.87 6.15 1.86
N VAL A 64 -9.15 4.88 1.70
CA VAL A 64 -8.35 3.95 0.88
C VAL A 64 -8.76 4.11 -0.58
N TRP A 65 -8.08 5.02 -1.25
CA TRP A 65 -8.39 5.46 -2.61
C TRP A 65 -7.16 6.07 -3.27
N HIS A 66 -7.04 5.94 -4.61
CA HIS A 66 -5.86 6.39 -5.35
C HIS A 66 -6.00 7.80 -5.93
N ASP A 67 -7.12 8.08 -6.58
CA ASP A 67 -7.26 9.27 -7.40
C ASP A 67 -7.68 10.49 -6.56
N PRO A 68 -7.28 11.72 -6.92
CA PRO A 68 -7.73 12.91 -6.21
C PRO A 68 -9.24 13.14 -6.38
N THR A 69 -9.86 12.54 -7.41
CA THR A 69 -11.28 12.67 -7.74
C THR A 69 -12.04 11.36 -7.62
N ILE A 70 -13.35 11.42 -7.49
CA ILE A 70 -14.26 10.27 -7.64
C ILE A 70 -14.52 10.07 -9.13
N GLY A 71 -13.81 9.13 -9.75
CA GLY A 71 -13.89 8.87 -11.18
C GLY A 71 -15.16 8.10 -11.60
N ALA A 72 -15.78 8.49 -12.71
CA ALA A 72 -16.96 7.83 -13.27
C ALA A 72 -16.67 6.41 -13.81
N GLU A 73 -15.41 6.12 -14.12
CA GLU A 73 -14.95 4.79 -14.54
C GLU A 73 -14.97 3.78 -13.38
N LYS A 74 -14.91 4.26 -12.14
CA LYS A 74 -14.88 3.45 -10.91
C LYS A 74 -16.18 3.48 -10.12
N CYS A 75 -16.85 4.63 -10.09
CA CYS A 75 -17.97 4.90 -9.17
C CYS A 75 -19.24 5.33 -9.88
N THR A 76 -20.37 5.12 -9.21
CA THR A 76 -21.71 5.57 -9.60
C THR A 76 -22.37 6.26 -8.41
N ASP A 77 -23.00 7.41 -8.65
CA ASP A 77 -23.84 8.08 -7.67
C ASP A 77 -25.13 7.28 -7.42
N ILE A 78 -25.41 6.89 -6.17
CA ILE A 78 -26.62 6.16 -5.81
C ILE A 78 -27.67 7.11 -5.21
N ALA A 79 -27.25 7.92 -4.24
CA ALA A 79 -28.13 8.88 -3.57
C ALA A 79 -27.33 10.01 -2.90
N PRO A 80 -27.93 11.19 -2.70
CA PRO A 80 -27.33 12.20 -1.84
C PRO A 80 -27.26 11.73 -0.38
N ALA A 81 -26.21 12.16 0.35
CA ALA A 81 -26.05 11.82 1.78
C ALA A 81 -27.19 12.39 2.65
N PHE A 82 -27.78 13.49 2.22
CA PHE A 82 -28.97 14.09 2.83
C PHE A 82 -29.81 14.83 1.79
N ALA A 83 -31.08 15.06 2.10
CA ALA A 83 -31.99 15.75 1.17
C ALA A 83 -31.52 17.16 0.86
N GLY A 84 -31.36 17.49 -0.43
CA GLY A 84 -30.93 18.80 -0.89
C GLY A 84 -29.42 19.05 -0.74
N ASP A 85 -28.59 18.01 -0.64
CA ASP A 85 -27.13 18.15 -0.59
C ASP A 85 -26.62 18.90 -1.84
N PRO A 86 -26.04 20.11 -1.68
CA PRO A 86 -25.57 20.91 -2.81
C PRO A 86 -24.32 20.32 -3.49
N GLN A 87 -23.67 19.35 -2.85
CA GLN A 87 -22.52 18.67 -3.42
C GLN A 87 -22.91 17.48 -4.31
N TYR A 88 -24.16 16.98 -4.24
CA TYR A 88 -24.62 15.90 -5.10
C TYR A 88 -24.86 16.37 -6.56
N PRO A 89 -24.44 15.64 -7.61
CA PRO A 89 -23.72 14.34 -7.59
C PRO A 89 -22.25 14.47 -7.19
N TYR A 90 -21.67 13.39 -6.62
CA TYR A 90 -20.31 13.36 -6.10
C TYR A 90 -19.27 12.88 -7.10
N VAL A 91 -19.69 12.06 -8.07
CA VAL A 91 -18.82 11.62 -9.17
C VAL A 91 -18.28 12.83 -9.93
N GLY A 92 -16.97 12.83 -10.17
CA GLY A 92 -16.22 13.93 -10.80
C GLY A 92 -15.69 14.99 -9.83
N LYS A 93 -15.99 14.89 -8.53
CA LYS A 93 -15.51 15.84 -7.52
C LYS A 93 -14.23 15.38 -6.85
N LEU A 94 -13.51 16.34 -6.29
CA LEU A 94 -12.33 16.10 -5.47
C LEU A 94 -12.72 15.40 -4.17
N VAL A 95 -11.99 14.34 -3.82
CA VAL A 95 -12.23 13.58 -2.57
C VAL A 95 -12.15 14.48 -1.35
N HIS A 96 -11.15 15.36 -1.29
CA HIS A 96 -10.93 16.22 -0.12
C HIS A 96 -11.98 17.35 0.03
N GLU A 97 -12.87 17.52 -0.96
CA GLU A 97 -14.04 18.41 -0.84
C GLU A 97 -15.28 17.70 -0.31
N LEU A 98 -15.26 16.37 -0.26
CA LEU A 98 -16.37 15.52 0.18
C LEU A 98 -16.14 14.96 1.59
N THR A 99 -17.20 14.81 2.36
CA THR A 99 -17.16 14.08 3.65
C THR A 99 -17.24 12.58 3.42
N LEU A 100 -16.79 11.80 4.39
CA LEU A 100 -16.95 10.35 4.36
C LEU A 100 -18.43 9.95 4.20
N ALA A 101 -19.36 10.65 4.86
CA ALA A 101 -20.80 10.38 4.74
C ALA A 101 -21.29 10.51 3.29
N GLN A 102 -20.81 11.50 2.53
CA GLN A 102 -21.12 11.67 1.11
C GLN A 102 -20.51 10.54 0.26
N ILE A 103 -19.24 10.22 0.47
CA ILE A 103 -18.53 9.17 -0.27
C ILE A 103 -19.15 7.78 -0.02
N ARG A 104 -19.65 7.51 1.18
CA ARG A 104 -20.30 6.24 1.54
C ARG A 104 -21.62 5.96 0.81
N THR A 105 -22.21 6.94 0.13
CA THR A 105 -23.40 6.73 -0.69
C THR A 105 -23.10 6.32 -2.12
N LEU A 106 -21.83 6.21 -2.50
CA LEU A 106 -21.40 5.77 -3.82
C LEU A 106 -21.37 4.24 -3.91
N ASP A 107 -21.59 3.71 -5.11
CA ASP A 107 -21.17 2.36 -5.50
C ASP A 107 -19.91 2.48 -6.38
N CYS A 108 -18.77 2.05 -5.84
CA CYS A 108 -17.47 2.07 -6.50
C CYS A 108 -17.01 0.66 -6.89
N GLY A 109 -17.95 -0.17 -7.34
CA GLY A 109 -17.73 -1.52 -7.81
C GLY A 109 -17.76 -1.66 -9.33
N ARG A 110 -17.44 -0.63 -10.11
CA ARG A 110 -17.41 -0.73 -11.57
C ARG A 110 -16.23 -1.55 -12.04
N ARG A 111 -16.44 -2.32 -13.12
CA ARG A 111 -15.37 -3.05 -13.80
C ARG A 111 -14.44 -2.07 -14.50
N LEU A 112 -13.14 -2.20 -14.26
CA LEU A 112 -12.12 -1.46 -14.98
C LEU A 112 -11.77 -2.19 -16.28
N ASP A 113 -11.67 -1.45 -17.39
CA ASP A 113 -11.37 -2.01 -18.72
C ASP A 113 -9.99 -2.68 -18.76
N ASP A 114 -9.03 -2.14 -18.03
CA ASP A 114 -7.67 -2.71 -17.90
C ASP A 114 -7.65 -4.05 -17.15
N PHE A 115 -8.70 -4.35 -16.37
CA PHE A 115 -8.82 -5.58 -15.58
C PHE A 115 -10.13 -6.33 -15.85
N PRO A 116 -10.36 -6.79 -17.09
CA PRO A 116 -11.64 -7.36 -17.52
C PRO A 116 -12.00 -8.66 -16.78
N HIS A 117 -11.01 -9.34 -16.20
CA HIS A 117 -11.19 -10.61 -15.49
C HIS A 117 -11.20 -10.46 -13.95
N ALA A 118 -11.06 -9.25 -13.43
CA ALA A 118 -11.14 -9.02 -11.99
C ALA A 118 -12.55 -9.27 -11.46
N GLU A 119 -12.65 -9.83 -10.26
CA GLU A 119 -13.91 -9.97 -9.51
C GLU A 119 -14.50 -8.58 -9.24
N VAL A 120 -15.72 -8.34 -9.71
CA VAL A 120 -16.43 -7.09 -9.45
C VAL A 120 -17.17 -7.20 -8.11
N VAL A 121 -16.87 -6.30 -7.19
CA VAL A 121 -17.58 -6.17 -5.91
C VAL A 121 -18.72 -5.18 -6.08
N GLN A 122 -19.92 -5.69 -6.38
CA GLN A 122 -21.11 -4.85 -6.53
C GLN A 122 -21.49 -4.18 -5.21
N GLY A 123 -21.91 -2.92 -5.27
CA GLY A 123 -22.23 -2.15 -4.09
C GLY A 123 -20.99 -1.83 -3.23
N ASN A 124 -19.80 -1.83 -3.83
CA ASN A 124 -18.55 -1.55 -3.10
C ASN A 124 -18.55 -0.12 -2.58
N THR A 125 -18.46 0.02 -1.26
CA THR A 125 -18.18 1.30 -0.61
C THR A 125 -16.68 1.43 -0.35
N ILE A 126 -16.13 2.63 -0.60
CA ILE A 126 -14.69 2.88 -0.40
C ILE A 126 -14.34 2.71 1.09
N ALA A 127 -13.32 1.92 1.38
CA ALA A 127 -12.87 1.64 2.74
C ALA A 127 -12.06 2.80 3.33
N THR A 128 -11.97 2.85 4.64
CA THR A 128 -11.03 3.69 5.39
C THR A 128 -9.85 2.86 5.90
N LEU A 129 -8.73 3.51 6.23
CA LEU A 129 -7.55 2.85 6.80
C LEU A 129 -7.86 1.99 8.04
N PRO A 130 -8.66 2.48 9.05
CA PRO A 130 -9.04 1.63 10.18
C PRO A 130 -9.82 0.37 9.79
N GLU A 131 -10.62 0.40 8.72
CA GLU A 131 -11.37 -0.78 8.24
C GLU A 131 -10.45 -1.84 7.61
N VAL A 132 -9.38 -1.42 6.92
CA VAL A 132 -8.37 -2.37 6.41
C VAL A 132 -7.62 -3.03 7.57
N PHE A 133 -7.26 -2.28 8.61
CA PHE A 133 -6.66 -2.86 9.81
C PHE A 133 -7.59 -3.84 10.51
N ALA A 134 -8.86 -3.48 10.71
CA ALA A 134 -9.88 -4.34 11.32
C ALA A 134 -10.12 -5.61 10.49
N LEU A 135 -10.10 -5.51 9.16
CA LEU A 135 -10.17 -6.69 8.29
C LEU A 135 -9.00 -7.65 8.57
N ALA A 136 -7.76 -7.17 8.54
CA ALA A 136 -6.58 -8.00 8.77
C ALA A 136 -6.59 -8.65 10.16
N ASP A 137 -7.06 -7.92 11.18
CA ASP A 137 -7.24 -8.46 12.53
C ASP A 137 -8.29 -9.58 12.57
N SER A 138 -9.38 -9.47 11.80
CA SER A 138 -10.40 -10.53 11.68
C SER A 138 -9.86 -11.83 11.06
N TYR A 139 -8.77 -11.74 10.31
CA TYR A 139 -8.03 -12.88 9.75
C TYR A 139 -6.89 -13.36 10.65
N ARG A 140 -6.64 -12.69 11.79
CA ARG A 140 -5.44 -12.91 12.64
C ARG A 140 -4.15 -12.89 11.81
N ALA A 141 -4.08 -11.96 10.85
CA ALA A 141 -2.98 -11.83 9.92
C ALA A 141 -1.82 -11.05 10.57
N ASP A 142 -1.27 -11.57 11.67
CA ASP A 142 -0.32 -10.85 12.52
C ASP A 142 1.03 -10.59 11.87
N ALA A 143 1.41 -11.35 10.85
CA ALA A 143 2.67 -11.16 10.12
C ALA A 143 2.52 -10.31 8.84
N VAL A 144 1.30 -9.98 8.40
CA VAL A 144 1.10 -9.13 7.22
C VAL A 144 1.49 -7.70 7.53
N ARG A 145 2.17 -7.05 6.58
CA ARG A 145 2.55 -5.63 6.65
C ARG A 145 1.65 -4.78 5.77
N TYR A 146 1.78 -3.47 5.92
CA TYR A 146 1.00 -2.48 5.16
C TYR A 146 1.97 -1.47 4.55
N ASN A 147 1.97 -1.35 3.24
CA ASN A 147 2.66 -0.29 2.52
C ASN A 147 1.63 0.77 2.14
N ILE A 148 1.71 1.94 2.78
CA ILE A 148 0.70 3.00 2.69
C ILE A 148 1.25 4.17 1.90
N GLU A 149 0.66 4.44 0.73
CA GLU A 149 1.02 5.61 -0.06
C GLU A 149 0.26 6.86 0.38
N THR A 150 1.00 7.96 0.59
CA THR A 150 0.40 9.29 0.77
C THR A 150 0.20 9.95 -0.59
N LYS A 151 -1.05 10.08 -1.04
CA LYS A 151 -1.41 10.64 -2.35
C LYS A 151 -1.49 12.17 -2.31
N VAL A 152 -0.34 12.83 -2.19
CA VAL A 152 -0.25 14.29 -2.29
C VAL A 152 -0.12 14.71 -3.75
N GLU A 153 -1.03 15.57 -4.21
CA GLU A 153 -0.99 16.15 -5.55
C GLU A 153 -0.09 17.39 -5.57
N ALA A 154 1.22 17.14 -5.72
CA ALA A 154 2.24 18.20 -5.63
C ALA A 154 2.08 19.29 -6.69
N ASP A 155 1.67 18.91 -7.91
CA ASP A 155 1.53 19.80 -9.06
C ASP A 155 0.14 20.46 -9.15
N GLY A 156 -0.79 20.02 -8.31
CA GLY A 156 -2.18 20.52 -8.26
C GLY A 156 -2.53 21.09 -6.89
N PRO A 157 -2.01 22.27 -6.48
CA PRO A 157 -2.37 22.85 -5.19
C PRO A 157 -3.89 22.96 -5.04
N GLY A 158 -4.44 22.37 -3.96
CA GLY A 158 -5.87 22.29 -3.74
C GLY A 158 -6.55 21.04 -4.35
N ALA A 159 -5.83 20.13 -5.01
CA ALA A 159 -6.36 18.86 -5.47
C ALA A 159 -6.31 17.76 -4.39
N SER A 160 -5.48 17.93 -3.38
CA SER A 160 -5.38 17.08 -2.20
C SER A 160 -5.14 17.90 -0.93
N ALA A 161 -5.17 17.24 0.24
CA ALA A 161 -4.72 17.85 1.49
C ALA A 161 -3.21 18.13 1.47
N GLU A 162 -2.74 18.97 2.40
CA GLU A 162 -1.32 19.30 2.54
C GLU A 162 -0.52 18.14 3.15
N PRO A 163 0.80 18.01 2.85
CA PRO A 163 1.65 16.91 3.33
C PRO A 163 1.59 16.68 4.85
N GLN A 164 1.59 17.75 5.66
CA GLN A 164 1.52 17.65 7.12
C GLN A 164 0.21 17.00 7.57
N GLU A 165 -0.91 17.37 6.93
CA GLU A 165 -2.22 16.82 7.27
C GLU A 165 -2.30 15.32 6.98
N PHE A 166 -1.74 14.85 5.85
CA PHE A 166 -1.62 13.42 5.56
C PHE A 166 -0.87 12.69 6.67
N VAL A 167 0.28 13.21 7.06
CA VAL A 167 1.13 12.58 8.09
C VAL A 167 0.40 12.52 9.42
N ASP A 168 -0.22 13.63 9.86
CA ASP A 168 -0.94 13.69 11.13
C ASP A 168 -2.09 12.67 11.19
N VAL A 169 -2.90 12.59 10.12
CA VAL A 169 -4.08 11.72 10.06
C VAL A 169 -3.67 10.25 9.99
N ILE A 170 -2.72 9.90 9.11
CA ILE A 170 -2.28 8.52 8.93
C ILE A 170 -1.60 8.02 10.20
N LEU A 171 -0.66 8.78 10.78
CA LEU A 171 0.02 8.37 12.00
C LEU A 171 -0.93 8.25 13.20
N ALA A 172 -1.94 9.12 13.31
CA ALA A 172 -2.97 8.97 14.34
C ALA A 172 -3.74 7.66 14.19
N ALA A 173 -4.15 7.29 12.97
CA ALA A 173 -4.84 6.02 12.70
C ALA A 173 -3.94 4.80 12.97
N VAL A 174 -2.68 4.83 12.51
CA VAL A 174 -1.69 3.76 12.70
C VAL A 174 -1.41 3.52 14.18
N ARG A 175 -1.18 4.59 14.95
CA ARG A 175 -0.93 4.53 16.40
C ARG A 175 -2.15 4.03 17.15
N SER A 176 -3.33 4.53 16.82
CA SER A 176 -4.60 4.11 17.45
C SER A 176 -4.89 2.62 17.24
N ALA A 177 -4.51 2.08 16.08
CA ALA A 177 -4.66 0.67 15.76
C ALA A 177 -3.51 -0.22 16.30
N GLY A 178 -2.45 0.35 16.89
CA GLY A 178 -1.26 -0.39 17.36
C GLY A 178 -0.49 -1.05 16.22
N LYS A 179 -0.41 -0.40 15.03
CA LYS A 179 0.20 -0.99 13.83
C LYS A 179 1.56 -0.39 13.44
N VAL A 180 2.16 0.45 14.28
CA VAL A 180 3.42 1.16 13.98
C VAL A 180 4.52 0.23 13.46
N GLU A 181 4.70 -0.94 14.07
CA GLU A 181 5.74 -1.91 13.70
C GLU A 181 5.45 -2.70 12.41
N ARG A 182 4.24 -2.53 11.85
CA ARG A 182 3.77 -3.29 10.67
C ARG A 182 3.50 -2.42 9.45
N VAL A 183 3.69 -1.13 9.59
CA VAL A 183 3.47 -0.13 8.53
C VAL A 183 4.79 0.32 7.96
N GLU A 184 4.85 0.51 6.66
CA GLU A 184 5.82 1.35 5.96
C GLU A 184 5.05 2.44 5.20
N ILE A 185 5.64 3.61 5.05
CA ILE A 185 5.04 4.74 4.33
C ILE A 185 5.79 4.98 3.04
N GLN A 186 5.06 4.98 1.93
CA GLN A 186 5.61 5.33 0.62
C GLN A 186 5.00 6.62 0.07
N SER A 187 5.72 7.31 -0.79
CA SER A 187 5.23 8.50 -1.48
C SER A 187 6.08 8.87 -2.69
N PHE A 188 5.44 9.47 -3.71
CA PHE A 188 6.10 10.26 -4.74
C PHE A 188 6.45 11.66 -4.22
N ASP A 189 5.66 12.21 -3.30
CA ASP A 189 5.97 13.47 -2.62
C ASP A 189 6.81 13.20 -1.36
N TRP A 190 8.11 13.23 -1.50
CA TRP A 190 9.04 12.91 -0.42
C TRP A 190 9.03 13.91 0.74
N ARG A 191 8.29 15.02 0.63
CA ARG A 191 8.04 15.92 1.78
C ARG A 191 7.33 15.17 2.90
N THR A 192 6.37 14.28 2.55
CA THR A 192 5.68 13.46 3.55
C THR A 192 6.63 12.47 4.24
N LEU A 193 7.58 11.88 3.50
CA LEU A 193 8.57 10.97 4.08
C LEU A 193 9.43 11.68 5.14
N SER A 194 9.92 12.89 4.82
CA SER A 194 10.68 13.70 5.77
C SER A 194 9.87 14.04 7.03
N LEU A 195 8.58 14.33 6.88
CA LEU A 195 7.68 14.62 8.00
C LEU A 195 7.44 13.37 8.87
N VAL A 196 7.22 12.20 8.24
CA VAL A 196 7.08 10.92 8.97
C VAL A 196 8.37 10.58 9.71
N ARG A 197 9.56 10.77 9.10
CA ARG A 197 10.84 10.51 9.76
C ARG A 197 11.01 11.29 11.06
N VAL A 198 10.50 12.52 11.10
CA VAL A 198 10.53 13.37 12.31
C VAL A 198 9.46 12.92 13.32
N ALA A 199 8.25 12.60 12.87
CA ALA A 199 7.11 12.34 13.75
C ALA A 199 7.09 10.91 14.33
N GLU A 200 7.58 9.91 13.55
CA GLU A 200 7.62 8.49 13.93
C GLU A 200 8.86 7.82 13.32
N PRO A 201 10.05 8.01 13.90
CA PRO A 201 11.32 7.53 13.34
C PRO A 201 11.41 6.01 13.14
N SER A 202 10.55 5.23 13.81
CA SER A 202 10.55 3.77 13.74
C SER A 202 9.87 3.20 12.48
N ILE A 203 9.03 4.01 11.80
CA ILE A 203 8.36 3.55 10.58
C ILE A 203 9.32 3.57 9.40
N PRO A 204 9.49 2.44 8.67
CA PRO A 204 10.26 2.41 7.44
C PRO A 204 9.64 3.32 6.37
N LEU A 205 10.51 4.00 5.61
CA LEU A 205 10.13 4.92 4.54
C LEU A 205 10.56 4.39 3.19
N VAL A 206 9.68 4.49 2.22
CA VAL A 206 9.87 3.99 0.86
C VAL A 206 9.74 5.16 -0.13
N ALA A 207 10.82 5.49 -0.81
CA ALA A 207 10.86 6.57 -1.80
C ALA A 207 10.39 6.06 -3.17
N LEU A 208 9.13 6.39 -3.55
CA LEU A 208 8.59 6.12 -4.88
C LEU A 208 9.18 7.07 -5.91
N TYR A 209 9.46 6.57 -7.11
CA TYR A 209 9.79 7.40 -8.26
C TYR A 209 9.62 6.66 -9.60
N ASP A 210 9.50 7.46 -10.65
CA ASP A 210 9.42 7.05 -12.05
C ASP A 210 10.50 7.76 -12.89
N GLU A 211 10.35 7.75 -14.21
CA GLU A 211 11.25 8.38 -15.16
C GLU A 211 11.33 9.91 -15.06
N HIS A 212 10.43 10.55 -14.33
CA HIS A 212 10.40 12.00 -14.12
C HIS A 212 11.22 12.45 -12.91
N ALA A 213 11.80 11.50 -12.16
CA ALA A 213 12.63 11.82 -11.00
C ALA A 213 13.85 12.67 -11.40
N LEU A 214 14.10 13.74 -10.65
CA LEU A 214 15.22 14.64 -10.89
C LEU A 214 16.47 14.20 -10.12
N GLY A 215 17.61 14.26 -10.79
CA GLY A 215 18.91 13.94 -10.17
C GLY A 215 19.11 12.44 -9.97
N ASP A 216 19.81 12.07 -8.90
CA ASP A 216 20.07 10.68 -8.51
C ASP A 216 19.07 10.24 -7.45
N PRO A 217 18.07 9.39 -7.78
CA PRO A 217 17.04 8.99 -6.84
C PRO A 217 17.55 8.28 -5.59
N LEU A 218 18.64 7.51 -5.70
CA LEU A 218 19.23 6.82 -4.54
C LEU A 218 19.80 7.82 -3.52
N ILE A 219 20.48 8.83 -4.02
CA ILE A 219 21.04 9.89 -3.15
C ILE A 219 19.92 10.76 -2.56
N GLY A 220 18.90 11.08 -3.36
CA GLY A 220 17.71 11.79 -2.88
C GLY A 220 16.96 11.02 -1.79
N ALA A 221 16.78 9.70 -1.95
CA ALA A 221 16.15 8.83 -0.97
C ALA A 221 16.92 8.84 0.38
N LEU A 222 18.24 8.76 0.34
CA LEU A 222 19.08 8.90 1.54
C LEU A 222 18.89 10.25 2.22
N ALA A 223 18.78 11.33 1.45
CA ALA A 223 18.64 12.68 2.00
C ALA A 223 17.32 12.87 2.78
N VAL A 224 16.25 12.15 2.41
CA VAL A 224 14.98 12.15 3.15
C VAL A 224 14.90 11.05 4.21
N GLY A 225 15.97 10.27 4.38
CA GLY A 225 16.05 9.19 5.37
C GLY A 225 15.22 7.96 5.00
N ALA A 226 15.03 7.68 3.70
CA ALA A 226 14.33 6.48 3.27
C ALA A 226 15.13 5.20 3.59
N ASP A 227 14.40 4.10 3.85
CA ASP A 227 14.93 2.77 4.10
C ASP A 227 14.88 1.90 2.84
N ALA A 228 14.04 2.29 1.87
CA ALA A 228 13.89 1.64 0.60
C ALA A 228 13.63 2.66 -0.52
N VAL A 229 13.94 2.25 -1.74
CA VAL A 229 13.49 2.91 -2.97
C VAL A 229 12.48 2.02 -3.68
N SER A 230 11.48 2.64 -4.27
CA SER A 230 10.46 1.94 -5.05
C SER A 230 10.36 2.58 -6.44
N PRO A 231 11.23 2.16 -7.38
CA PRO A 231 11.21 2.61 -8.77
C PRO A 231 10.16 1.90 -9.61
N ASP A 232 9.69 2.56 -10.69
CA ASP A 232 9.14 1.83 -11.82
C ASP A 232 10.16 0.76 -12.24
N TYR A 233 9.70 -0.49 -12.37
CA TYR A 233 10.59 -1.63 -12.61
C TYR A 233 11.44 -1.51 -13.89
N ARG A 234 10.95 -0.76 -14.88
CA ARG A 234 11.65 -0.51 -16.15
C ARG A 234 12.93 0.32 -15.97
N LEU A 235 13.06 1.02 -14.84
CA LEU A 235 14.26 1.77 -14.47
C LEU A 235 15.35 0.87 -13.86
N VAL A 236 14.97 -0.33 -13.40
CA VAL A 236 15.89 -1.32 -12.84
C VAL A 236 16.31 -2.29 -13.94
N THR A 237 17.38 -1.94 -14.65
CA THR A 237 17.83 -2.64 -15.86
C THR A 237 18.91 -3.70 -15.60
N GLY A 238 19.21 -4.02 -14.34
CA GLY A 238 20.20 -5.03 -14.00
C GLY A 238 20.69 -5.00 -12.56
N LYS A 239 21.45 -6.04 -12.19
CA LYS A 239 22.06 -6.18 -10.86
C LYS A 239 22.84 -4.95 -10.36
N PRO A 240 23.63 -4.24 -11.21
CA PRO A 240 24.44 -3.11 -10.73
C PRO A 240 23.61 -2.01 -10.05
N TYR A 241 22.35 -1.80 -10.49
CA TYR A 241 21.46 -0.85 -9.84
C TYR A 241 21.11 -1.30 -8.41
N VAL A 242 20.70 -2.56 -8.26
CA VAL A 242 20.31 -3.14 -6.98
C VAL A 242 21.51 -3.21 -6.03
N GLU A 243 22.65 -3.66 -6.50
CA GLU A 243 23.91 -3.71 -5.73
C GLU A 243 24.32 -2.32 -5.22
N ARG A 244 24.15 -1.28 -6.06
CA ARG A 244 24.40 0.10 -5.63
C ARG A 244 23.44 0.57 -4.56
N ALA A 245 22.13 0.29 -4.69
CA ALA A 245 21.13 0.61 -3.68
C ALA A 245 21.46 -0.09 -2.34
N HIS A 246 21.77 -1.39 -2.40
CA HIS A 246 22.14 -2.18 -1.22
C HIS A 246 23.44 -1.67 -0.56
N ALA A 247 24.44 -1.27 -1.35
CA ALA A 247 25.67 -0.67 -0.82
C ALA A 247 25.42 0.66 -0.09
N LEU A 248 24.32 1.35 -0.41
CA LEU A 248 23.87 2.55 0.28
C LEU A 248 22.90 2.24 1.45
N GLY A 249 22.62 0.96 1.74
CA GLY A 249 21.70 0.53 2.79
C GLY A 249 20.22 0.61 2.40
N LEU A 250 19.89 0.85 1.13
CA LEU A 250 18.52 0.96 0.63
C LEU A 250 18.04 -0.39 0.09
N LYS A 251 16.85 -0.83 0.47
CA LYS A 251 16.14 -1.90 -0.22
C LYS A 251 15.57 -1.41 -1.55
N VAL A 252 15.29 -2.35 -2.45
CA VAL A 252 14.66 -2.08 -3.75
C VAL A 252 13.35 -2.86 -3.88
N ILE A 253 12.23 -2.15 -4.01
CA ILE A 253 10.90 -2.73 -4.19
C ILE A 253 10.33 -2.15 -5.48
N THR A 254 10.16 -2.95 -6.51
CA THR A 254 9.77 -2.44 -7.84
C THR A 254 8.26 -2.50 -8.07
N TRP A 255 7.71 -1.55 -8.81
CA TRP A 255 6.31 -1.43 -9.19
C TRP A 255 6.12 -1.09 -10.67
N THR A 256 5.00 -1.31 -11.31
CA THR A 256 4.05 -2.38 -11.02
C THR A 256 4.36 -3.51 -11.95
N VAL A 257 4.81 -4.65 -11.44
CA VAL A 257 5.31 -5.77 -12.26
C VAL A 257 4.18 -6.78 -12.41
N ASN A 258 3.64 -6.92 -13.63
CA ASN A 258 2.46 -7.73 -13.92
C ASN A 258 2.70 -8.89 -14.89
N ASP A 259 3.93 -9.05 -15.37
CA ASP A 259 4.34 -10.11 -16.28
C ASP A 259 5.30 -11.08 -15.59
N ALA A 260 5.12 -12.39 -15.82
CA ALA A 260 5.90 -13.42 -15.15
C ALA A 260 7.39 -13.40 -15.49
N ASP A 261 7.74 -13.05 -16.75
CA ASP A 261 9.15 -13.00 -17.17
C ASP A 261 9.81 -11.76 -16.56
N ALA A 262 9.12 -10.60 -16.55
CA ALA A 262 9.59 -9.42 -15.84
C ALA A 262 9.73 -9.67 -14.32
N MET A 263 8.83 -10.43 -13.68
CA MET A 263 8.97 -10.82 -12.27
C MET A 263 10.24 -11.64 -12.06
N ARG A 264 10.50 -12.66 -12.90
CA ARG A 264 11.73 -13.49 -12.82
C ARG A 264 12.99 -12.66 -13.04
N GLU A 265 12.93 -11.71 -13.96
CA GLU A 265 14.04 -10.80 -14.28
C GLU A 265 14.36 -9.91 -13.07
N GLN A 266 13.37 -9.23 -12.50
CA GLN A 266 13.56 -8.36 -11.32
C GLN A 266 14.09 -9.16 -10.12
N ILE A 267 13.53 -10.34 -9.84
CA ILE A 267 14.04 -11.25 -8.80
C ILE A 267 15.49 -11.64 -9.11
N GLY A 268 15.81 -11.94 -10.38
CA GLY A 268 17.16 -12.26 -10.83
C GLY A 268 18.15 -11.11 -10.66
N TYR A 269 17.71 -9.86 -10.68
CA TYR A 269 18.53 -8.69 -10.37
C TYR A 269 18.80 -8.52 -8.88
N GLY A 270 18.00 -9.17 -8.03
CA GLY A 270 18.17 -9.17 -6.58
C GLY A 270 17.33 -8.12 -5.86
N VAL A 271 16.20 -7.67 -6.44
CA VAL A 271 15.27 -6.77 -5.73
C VAL A 271 14.71 -7.44 -4.48
N ASP A 272 14.38 -6.64 -3.47
CA ASP A 272 13.90 -7.14 -2.16
C ASP A 272 12.39 -7.45 -2.17
N GLY A 273 11.66 -6.84 -3.10
CA GLY A 273 10.21 -7.03 -3.23
C GLY A 273 9.67 -6.53 -4.55
N ILE A 274 8.44 -6.93 -4.82
CA ILE A 274 7.67 -6.54 -6.00
C ILE A 274 6.25 -6.17 -5.60
N ILE A 275 5.79 -5.02 -6.07
CA ILE A 275 4.40 -4.56 -6.04
C ILE A 275 3.73 -5.00 -7.34
N THR A 276 2.62 -5.77 -7.25
CA THR A 276 1.93 -6.34 -8.42
C THR A 276 0.41 -6.30 -8.31
N ASP A 277 -0.26 -6.10 -9.43
CA ASP A 277 -1.72 -6.25 -9.56
C ASP A 277 -2.17 -7.73 -9.49
N TYR A 278 -1.22 -8.66 -9.73
CA TYR A 278 -1.47 -10.09 -9.82
C TYR A 278 -0.68 -10.89 -8.77
N PRO A 279 -0.99 -10.77 -7.48
CA PRO A 279 -0.24 -11.44 -6.41
C PRO A 279 -0.23 -12.98 -6.56
N THR A 280 -1.26 -13.58 -7.16
CA THR A 280 -1.27 -15.03 -7.46
C THR A 280 -0.17 -15.40 -8.46
N LEU A 281 0.06 -14.56 -9.48
CA LEU A 281 1.12 -14.79 -10.48
C LEU A 281 2.50 -14.71 -9.82
N LEU A 282 2.76 -13.66 -9.05
CA LEU A 282 4.04 -13.49 -8.36
C LEU A 282 4.30 -14.62 -7.36
N ARG A 283 3.25 -15.06 -6.62
CA ARG A 283 3.37 -16.20 -5.72
C ARG A 283 3.75 -17.50 -6.46
N GLY A 284 3.20 -17.70 -7.68
CA GLY A 284 3.58 -18.80 -8.58
C GLY A 284 5.05 -18.73 -8.97
N VAL A 285 5.54 -17.55 -9.40
CA VAL A 285 6.94 -17.33 -9.76
C VAL A 285 7.87 -17.59 -8.56
N LEU A 286 7.52 -17.13 -7.37
CA LEU A 286 8.32 -17.38 -6.16
C LEU A 286 8.39 -18.90 -5.86
N ALA A 287 7.28 -19.63 -6.02
CA ALA A 287 7.26 -21.08 -5.83
C ALA A 287 8.14 -21.83 -6.86
N GLU A 288 8.08 -21.44 -8.14
CA GLU A 288 8.94 -21.98 -9.20
C GLU A 288 10.43 -21.79 -8.89
N LEU A 289 10.78 -20.64 -8.33
CA LEU A 289 12.14 -20.28 -7.93
C LEU A 289 12.54 -20.88 -6.56
N SER A 290 11.68 -21.67 -5.93
CA SER A 290 11.89 -22.25 -4.60
C SER A 290 12.16 -21.22 -3.51
N LEU A 291 11.62 -20.01 -3.65
CA LEU A 291 11.70 -18.96 -2.65
C LEU A 291 10.61 -19.17 -1.57
N PRO A 292 10.89 -18.75 -0.31
CA PRO A 292 9.90 -18.86 0.76
C PRO A 292 8.61 -18.09 0.43
N LEU A 293 7.46 -18.73 0.67
CA LEU A 293 6.16 -18.12 0.42
C LEU A 293 5.58 -17.54 1.72
N PRO A 294 4.97 -16.34 1.67
CA PRO A 294 4.28 -15.79 2.83
C PRO A 294 3.08 -16.65 3.25
N PRO A 295 2.73 -16.65 4.56
CA PRO A 295 1.62 -17.45 5.06
C PRO A 295 0.27 -16.98 4.51
N ALA A 296 -0.63 -17.93 4.26
CA ALA A 296 -2.02 -17.66 3.93
C ALA A 296 -2.86 -17.61 5.22
N TYR A 297 -3.85 -16.73 5.25
CA TYR A 297 -4.71 -16.53 6.41
C TYR A 297 -6.14 -17.00 6.12
N ARG A 298 -6.88 -17.30 7.17
CA ARG A 298 -8.30 -17.62 7.10
C ARG A 298 -9.04 -16.78 8.14
N ARG A 299 -10.22 -16.32 7.77
CA ARG A 299 -11.08 -15.61 8.71
C ARG A 299 -11.43 -16.57 9.86
N GLY A 300 -11.22 -16.07 11.09
CA GLY A 300 -11.49 -16.85 12.30
C GLY A 300 -12.97 -16.91 12.65
#